data_ee1cf533e9af8349fe12bd4e448e216a
#
_entry.id   ee1cf533e9af8349fe12bd4e448e216a
#
_cell.length_a   1.000
_cell.length_b   1.000
_cell.length_c   1.000
_cell.angle_alpha   90.00
_cell.angle_beta   90.00
_cell.angle_gamma   90.00
#
_symmetry.space_group_name_H-M   'P 1'
#
loop_
_entity.id
_entity.type
_entity.pdbx_description
1 polymer ?
#
loop_
_entity_poly.entity_id
_entity_poly.type
_entity_poly.pdbx_seq_one_letter_code
_entity_poly.pdbx_strand_id
1 'polypeptide(L)'
;RLIMECPICGSDDFDVINSKQKSSKKKIMEEYLLKCVDCGYVFKNVVSSKKPQLYRVIISKQGESIKTFIELSPNDELAVGDSLLTDEGHVEITSIEIKNKRVKKALVEDIVTIWANSVEIPARIGFSVDLHGEVDSYKLDLDRDFQISTEDIVKIDKHIVRTVSYTHLTLPTIA
;
A
#
# COMPACT_ATOMS: atom_id res chain seq x y z
N ARG A 1 -12.05 -16.58 3.86
CA ARG A 1 -12.61 -17.76 4.55
C ARG A 1 -13.30 -18.60 3.50
N LEU A 2 -12.69 -19.71 3.08
CA LEU A 2 -13.35 -20.68 2.22
C LEU A 2 -14.49 -21.27 3.04
N ILE A 3 -15.72 -21.01 2.64
CA ILE A 3 -16.89 -21.66 3.21
C ILE A 3 -16.88 -23.05 2.59
N MET A 4 -16.43 -24.02 3.35
CA MET A 4 -16.55 -25.43 2.99
C MET A 4 -17.79 -25.98 3.66
N GLU A 5 -18.63 -26.64 2.88
CA GLU A 5 -19.84 -27.30 3.39
C GLU A 5 -19.81 -28.79 3.04
N CYS A 6 -20.31 -29.60 3.93
CA CYS A 6 -20.42 -31.02 3.68
C CYS A 6 -21.41 -31.27 2.51
N PRO A 7 -21.02 -32.02 1.46
CA PRO A 7 -21.89 -32.24 0.31
C PRO A 7 -23.15 -33.07 0.63
N ILE A 8 -23.23 -33.67 1.81
CA ILE A 8 -24.37 -34.51 2.22
C ILE A 8 -25.34 -33.75 3.14
N CYS A 9 -24.82 -33.08 4.19
CA CYS A 9 -25.66 -32.45 5.22
C CYS A 9 -25.51 -30.92 5.30
N GLY A 10 -24.62 -30.32 4.53
CA GLY A 10 -24.42 -28.88 4.54
C GLY A 10 -23.67 -28.31 5.77
N SER A 11 -23.19 -29.17 6.67
CA SER A 11 -22.45 -28.77 7.86
C SER A 11 -21.09 -28.19 7.47
N ASP A 12 -20.60 -27.24 8.26
CA ASP A 12 -19.27 -26.60 8.13
C ASP A 12 -18.27 -27.10 9.18
N ASP A 13 -18.62 -28.14 9.94
CA ASP A 13 -17.76 -28.72 10.98
C ASP A 13 -17.11 -30.04 10.51
N PHE A 14 -15.77 -30.06 10.50
CA PHE A 14 -14.97 -31.14 9.92
C PHE A 14 -13.77 -31.52 10.76
N ASP A 15 -13.50 -32.81 10.83
CA ASP A 15 -12.23 -33.38 11.24
C ASP A 15 -11.31 -33.58 10.04
N VAL A 16 -10.05 -33.11 10.14
CA VAL A 16 -9.03 -33.36 9.13
C VAL A 16 -8.40 -34.72 9.39
N ILE A 17 -8.69 -35.69 8.55
CA ILE A 17 -8.11 -37.05 8.65
C ILE A 17 -6.68 -37.05 8.10
N ASN A 18 -6.45 -36.38 6.99
CA ASN A 18 -5.15 -36.31 6.33
C ASN A 18 -5.04 -35.02 5.50
N SER A 19 -3.82 -34.51 5.36
CA SER A 19 -3.51 -33.39 4.49
C SER A 19 -2.25 -33.64 3.69
N LYS A 20 -2.23 -33.24 2.42
CA LYS A 20 -1.06 -33.29 1.54
C LYS A 20 -0.89 -31.95 0.85
N GLN A 21 0.32 -31.42 0.88
CA GLN A 21 0.68 -30.20 0.20
C GLN A 21 1.57 -30.49 -1.02
N LYS A 22 1.19 -29.97 -2.18
CA LYS A 22 1.98 -29.97 -3.40
C LYS A 22 2.30 -28.54 -3.79
N SER A 23 3.58 -28.24 -3.99
CA SER A 23 4.03 -26.89 -4.33
C SER A 23 4.63 -26.90 -5.72
N SER A 24 4.14 -25.99 -6.58
CA SER A 24 4.73 -25.68 -7.89
C SER A 24 5.38 -24.29 -7.86
N LYS A 25 6.00 -23.84 -8.96
CA LYS A 25 6.62 -22.50 -9.04
C LYS A 25 5.62 -21.36 -8.76
N LYS A 26 4.37 -21.50 -9.12
CA LYS A 26 3.36 -20.43 -9.06
C LYS A 26 2.16 -20.71 -8.15
N LYS A 27 1.97 -21.97 -7.72
CA LYS A 27 0.79 -22.38 -6.95
C LYS A 27 1.15 -23.34 -5.84
N ILE A 28 0.42 -23.25 -4.76
CA ILE A 28 0.37 -24.23 -3.68
C ILE A 28 -0.97 -24.92 -3.79
N MET A 29 -0.98 -26.24 -3.83
CA MET A 29 -2.17 -27.08 -3.79
C MET A 29 -2.18 -27.86 -2.49
N GLU A 30 -3.23 -27.71 -1.72
CA GLU A 30 -3.46 -28.44 -0.48
C GLU A 30 -4.65 -29.39 -0.68
N GLU A 31 -4.41 -30.66 -0.54
CA GLU A 31 -5.41 -31.71 -0.61
C GLU A 31 -5.72 -32.18 0.80
N TYR A 32 -6.97 -32.04 1.20
CA TYR A 32 -7.47 -32.46 2.51
C TYR A 32 -8.43 -33.64 2.36
N LEU A 33 -8.24 -34.65 3.22
CA LEU A 33 -9.25 -35.67 3.47
C LEU A 33 -10.00 -35.28 4.74
N LEU A 34 -11.27 -34.94 4.58
CA LEU A 34 -12.12 -34.42 5.64
C LEU A 34 -13.21 -35.41 6.00
N LYS A 35 -13.57 -35.45 7.28
CA LYS A 35 -14.73 -36.19 7.79
C LYS A 35 -15.70 -35.19 8.42
N CYS A 36 -16.93 -35.14 7.94
CA CYS A 36 -17.96 -34.33 8.57
C CYS A 36 -18.26 -34.84 9.98
N VAL A 37 -18.27 -33.93 10.96
CA VAL A 37 -18.56 -34.25 12.36
C VAL A 37 -20.02 -34.71 12.52
N ASP A 38 -20.96 -34.07 11.81
CA ASP A 38 -22.41 -34.34 11.97
C ASP A 38 -22.88 -35.62 11.30
N CYS A 39 -22.47 -35.87 10.05
CA CYS A 39 -22.97 -37.03 9.30
C CYS A 39 -21.95 -38.14 9.10
N GLY A 40 -20.67 -37.92 9.48
CA GLY A 40 -19.58 -38.87 9.33
C GLY A 40 -19.10 -39.11 7.90
N TYR A 41 -19.64 -38.40 6.91
CA TYR A 41 -19.22 -38.51 5.51
C TYR A 41 -17.76 -38.06 5.31
N VAL A 42 -17.00 -38.87 4.57
CA VAL A 42 -15.60 -38.58 4.26
C VAL A 42 -15.48 -38.17 2.82
N PHE A 43 -14.85 -37.03 2.58
CA PHE A 43 -14.65 -36.48 1.25
C PHE A 43 -13.29 -35.78 1.11
N LYS A 44 -12.87 -35.61 -0.13
CA LYS A 44 -11.64 -34.87 -0.46
C LYS A 44 -11.98 -33.44 -0.83
N ASN A 45 -11.18 -32.50 -0.33
CA ASN A 45 -11.20 -31.13 -0.78
C ASN A 45 -9.81 -30.70 -1.22
N VAL A 46 -9.73 -29.96 -2.32
CA VAL A 46 -8.48 -29.44 -2.87
C VAL A 46 -8.56 -27.93 -2.89
N VAL A 47 -7.67 -27.32 -2.14
CA VAL A 47 -7.50 -25.85 -2.11
C VAL A 47 -6.27 -25.50 -2.93
N SER A 48 -6.44 -24.56 -3.86
CA SER A 48 -5.32 -24.05 -4.67
C SER A 48 -5.13 -22.57 -4.37
N SER A 49 -3.94 -22.20 -3.93
CA SER A 49 -3.55 -20.81 -3.71
C SER A 49 -2.36 -20.45 -4.61
N LYS A 50 -2.35 -19.20 -5.08
CA LYS A 50 -1.21 -18.68 -5.84
C LYS A 50 -0.12 -18.26 -4.84
N LYS A 51 1.13 -18.57 -5.15
CA LYS A 51 2.26 -18.11 -4.33
C LYS A 51 2.44 -16.60 -4.46
N PRO A 52 2.90 -15.95 -3.39
CA PRO A 52 3.40 -14.59 -3.50
C PRO A 52 4.46 -14.46 -4.60
N GLN A 53 4.44 -13.34 -5.30
CA GLN A 53 5.35 -13.03 -6.39
C GLN A 53 5.97 -11.65 -6.18
N LEU A 54 7.11 -11.41 -6.81
CA LEU A 54 7.80 -10.12 -6.76
C LEU A 54 7.20 -9.16 -7.78
N TYR A 55 6.80 -7.99 -7.29
CA TYR A 55 6.26 -6.89 -8.09
C TYR A 55 7.16 -5.68 -8.04
N ARG A 56 7.32 -5.01 -9.17
CA ARG A 56 8.15 -3.82 -9.31
C ARG A 56 7.47 -2.62 -8.68
N VAL A 57 8.22 -1.94 -7.80
CA VAL A 57 7.81 -0.66 -7.19
C VAL A 57 8.82 0.41 -7.57
N ILE A 58 8.35 1.55 -8.03
CA ILE A 58 9.15 2.75 -8.28
C ILE A 58 8.76 3.78 -7.23
N ILE A 59 9.71 4.08 -6.35
CA ILE A 59 9.53 4.98 -5.22
C ILE A 59 10.13 6.33 -5.54
N SER A 60 9.33 7.38 -5.44
CA SER A 60 9.83 8.76 -5.47
C SER A 60 10.27 9.18 -4.08
N LYS A 61 11.55 9.59 -3.96
CA LYS A 61 12.19 10.00 -2.71
C LYS A 61 13.07 11.22 -2.97
N GLN A 62 12.70 12.39 -2.45
CA GLN A 62 13.46 13.66 -2.56
C GLN A 62 13.88 14.06 -4.00
N GLY A 63 13.01 13.75 -4.99
CA GLY A 63 13.30 14.04 -6.40
C GLY A 63 14.06 12.94 -7.14
N GLU A 64 14.47 11.89 -6.44
CA GLU A 64 15.04 10.68 -7.03
C GLU A 64 13.99 9.58 -7.16
N SER A 65 14.20 8.70 -8.13
CA SER A 65 13.34 7.51 -8.33
C SER A 65 14.14 6.26 -8.04
N ILE A 66 13.70 5.50 -7.03
CA ILE A 66 14.32 4.26 -6.60
C ILE A 66 13.46 3.09 -7.10
N LYS A 67 14.08 2.13 -7.76
CA LYS A 67 13.41 0.90 -8.20
C LYS A 67 13.68 -0.21 -7.20
N THR A 68 12.62 -0.79 -6.66
CA THR A 68 12.68 -1.96 -5.80
C THR A 68 11.62 -3.00 -6.17
N PHE A 69 11.62 -4.12 -5.47
CA PHE A 69 10.65 -5.20 -5.64
C PHE A 69 10.09 -5.59 -4.28
N ILE A 70 8.78 -5.85 -4.25
CA ILE A 70 8.12 -6.37 -3.05
C ILE A 70 7.38 -7.65 -3.38
N GLU A 71 7.28 -8.52 -2.38
CA GLU A 71 6.53 -9.76 -2.49
C GLU A 71 5.07 -9.51 -2.11
N LEU A 72 4.16 -9.78 -3.04
CA LEU A 72 2.73 -9.60 -2.86
C LEU A 72 1.96 -10.85 -3.29
N SER A 73 0.83 -11.08 -2.63
CA SER A 73 -0.10 -12.14 -3.00
C SER A 73 -0.89 -11.76 -4.26
N PRO A 74 -0.87 -12.58 -5.33
CA PRO A 74 -1.57 -12.27 -6.58
C PRO A 74 -3.08 -12.08 -6.44
N ASN A 75 -3.68 -12.63 -5.38
CA ASN A 75 -5.13 -12.55 -5.14
C ASN A 75 -5.53 -11.28 -4.38
N ASP A 76 -4.57 -10.51 -3.88
CA ASP A 76 -4.84 -9.26 -3.18
C ASP A 76 -5.22 -8.16 -4.18
N GLU A 77 -5.84 -7.13 -3.66
CA GLU A 77 -6.19 -5.93 -4.41
C GLU A 77 -5.47 -4.73 -3.82
N LEU A 78 -4.91 -3.89 -4.67
CA LEU A 78 -4.25 -2.65 -4.27
C LEU A 78 -4.95 -1.44 -4.90
N ALA A 79 -4.96 -0.35 -4.15
CA ALA A 79 -5.49 0.94 -4.57
C ALA A 79 -4.48 2.08 -4.36
N VAL A 80 -4.67 3.15 -5.10
CA VAL A 80 -3.97 4.42 -4.86
C VAL A 80 -4.32 4.93 -3.46
N GLY A 81 -3.33 5.31 -2.67
CA GLY A 81 -3.46 5.68 -1.27
C GLY A 81 -3.13 4.57 -0.29
N ASP A 82 -3.04 3.32 -0.74
CA ASP A 82 -2.61 2.22 0.12
C ASP A 82 -1.13 2.37 0.51
N SER A 83 -0.81 1.95 1.73
CA SER A 83 0.56 1.94 2.25
C SER A 83 1.20 0.58 2.06
N LEU A 84 2.44 0.56 1.61
CA LEU A 84 3.27 -0.62 1.49
C LEU A 84 4.55 -0.46 2.30
N LEU A 85 5.02 -1.57 2.89
CA LEU A 85 6.33 -1.64 3.50
C LEU A 85 7.32 -2.23 2.47
N THR A 86 8.37 -1.48 2.17
CA THR A 86 9.43 -1.88 1.25
C THR A 86 10.78 -1.86 1.97
N ASP A 87 11.83 -2.35 1.33
CA ASP A 87 13.21 -2.25 1.84
C ASP A 87 13.67 -0.79 2.02
N GLU A 88 13.03 0.15 1.31
CA GLU A 88 13.28 1.60 1.41
C GLU A 88 12.38 2.31 2.44
N GLY A 89 11.65 1.53 3.24
CA GLY A 89 10.71 2.01 4.24
C GLY A 89 9.25 2.04 3.79
N HIS A 90 8.41 2.75 4.53
CA HIS A 90 6.99 2.89 4.21
C HIS A 90 6.77 3.82 3.01
N VAL A 91 5.91 3.38 2.09
CA VAL A 91 5.55 4.13 0.89
C VAL A 91 4.03 4.13 0.70
N GLU A 92 3.52 5.18 0.08
CA GLU A 92 2.12 5.32 -0.31
C GLU A 92 1.98 5.22 -1.83
N ILE A 93 1.05 4.38 -2.30
CA ILE A 93 0.81 4.15 -3.72
C ILE A 93 0.21 5.40 -4.35
N THR A 94 0.86 5.93 -5.39
CA THR A 94 0.38 7.10 -6.15
C THR A 94 -0.24 6.72 -7.49
N SER A 95 0.18 5.60 -8.08
CA SER A 95 -0.36 5.10 -9.34
C SER A 95 -0.06 3.61 -9.51
N ILE A 96 -0.97 2.90 -10.17
CA ILE A 96 -0.84 1.48 -10.50
C ILE A 96 -0.90 1.33 -12.02
N GLU A 97 0.07 0.61 -12.57
CA GLU A 97 0.13 0.33 -14.02
C GLU A 97 -0.25 -1.12 -14.30
N ILE A 98 -1.22 -1.29 -15.19
CA ILE A 98 -1.63 -2.58 -15.75
C ILE A 98 -1.60 -2.48 -17.28
N LYS A 99 -0.94 -3.41 -18.00
CA LYS A 99 -0.96 -3.50 -19.48
C LYS A 99 -0.88 -2.14 -20.19
N ASN A 100 0.07 -1.28 -19.81
CA ASN A 100 0.28 0.08 -20.37
C ASN A 100 -0.84 1.10 -20.05
N LYS A 101 -1.67 0.84 -19.06
CA LYS A 101 -2.67 1.79 -18.53
C LYS A 101 -2.43 2.05 -17.06
N ARG A 102 -2.64 3.29 -16.64
CA ARG A 102 -2.66 3.66 -15.23
C ARG A 102 -4.08 3.58 -14.70
N VAL A 103 -4.22 2.92 -13.55
CA VAL A 103 -5.50 2.72 -12.87
C VAL A 103 -5.37 3.11 -11.40
N LYS A 104 -6.51 3.39 -10.75
CA LYS A 104 -6.54 3.71 -9.32
C LYS A 104 -6.60 2.47 -8.43
N LYS A 105 -7.03 1.33 -8.98
CA LYS A 105 -7.25 0.08 -8.25
C LYS A 105 -7.08 -1.11 -9.19
N ALA A 106 -6.45 -2.18 -8.73
CA ALA A 106 -6.25 -3.40 -9.52
C ALA A 106 -5.99 -4.62 -8.62
N LEU A 107 -6.29 -5.81 -9.16
CA LEU A 107 -5.78 -7.05 -8.59
C LEU A 107 -4.26 -7.12 -8.80
N VAL A 108 -3.55 -7.59 -7.78
CA VAL A 108 -2.08 -7.65 -7.78
C VAL A 108 -1.56 -8.45 -8.98
N GLU A 109 -2.24 -9.52 -9.39
CA GLU A 109 -1.83 -10.35 -10.53
C GLU A 109 -1.80 -9.62 -11.88
N ASP A 110 -2.56 -8.56 -12.04
CA ASP A 110 -2.62 -7.74 -13.25
C ASP A 110 -1.59 -6.61 -13.26
N ILE A 111 -0.97 -6.33 -12.11
CA ILE A 111 -0.06 -5.20 -11.93
C ILE A 111 1.28 -5.47 -12.61
N VAL A 112 1.74 -4.49 -13.38
CA VAL A 112 3.07 -4.47 -14.02
C VAL A 112 4.04 -3.62 -13.19
N THR A 113 3.60 -2.45 -12.73
CA THR A 113 4.42 -1.52 -11.95
C THR A 113 3.55 -0.76 -10.96
N ILE A 114 4.06 -0.60 -9.75
CA ILE A 114 3.50 0.24 -8.71
C ILE A 114 4.36 1.50 -8.60
N TRP A 115 3.73 2.66 -8.64
CA TRP A 115 4.36 3.95 -8.40
C TRP A 115 3.98 4.40 -7.00
N ALA A 116 4.94 4.83 -6.21
CA ALA A 116 4.72 5.19 -4.81
C ALA A 116 5.62 6.36 -4.39
N ASN A 117 5.22 7.06 -3.34
CA ASN A 117 6.03 8.08 -2.67
C ASN A 117 6.46 7.57 -1.30
N SER A 118 7.70 7.86 -0.91
CA SER A 118 8.14 7.62 0.47
C SER A 118 7.36 8.51 1.43
N VAL A 119 6.83 7.91 2.51
CA VAL A 119 6.14 8.65 3.59
C VAL A 119 7.05 8.97 4.77
N GLU A 120 8.24 8.41 4.81
CA GLU A 120 9.21 8.64 5.89
C GLU A 120 10.01 9.93 5.72
N ILE A 121 9.79 10.64 4.60
CA ILE A 121 10.50 11.89 4.32
C ILE A 121 9.61 13.05 4.74
N PRO A 122 10.17 14.03 5.47
CA PRO A 122 9.52 15.29 5.72
C PRO A 122 9.02 15.94 4.42
N ALA A 123 7.88 16.58 4.47
CA ALA A 123 7.40 17.37 3.35
C ALA A 123 8.26 18.62 3.21
N ARG A 124 8.80 18.86 2.00
CA ARG A 124 9.56 20.10 1.73
C ARG A 124 8.60 21.19 1.29
N ILE A 125 8.48 22.23 2.12
CA ILE A 125 7.56 23.35 1.91
C ILE A 125 8.37 24.60 1.61
N GLY A 126 7.93 25.36 0.59
CA GLY A 126 8.48 26.68 0.27
C GLY A 126 7.74 27.78 1.02
N PHE A 127 8.49 28.66 1.65
CA PHE A 127 7.99 29.88 2.28
C PHE A 127 8.56 31.10 1.57
N SER A 128 7.70 32.08 1.29
CA SER A 128 8.13 33.40 0.85
C SER A 128 7.89 34.38 2.00
N VAL A 129 8.95 35.03 2.45
CA VAL A 129 8.91 35.99 3.55
C VAL A 129 9.08 37.39 2.98
N ASP A 130 8.09 38.24 3.16
CA ASP A 130 8.16 39.67 2.80
C ASP A 130 8.78 40.43 3.97
N LEU A 131 9.92 41.07 3.70
CA LEU A 131 10.68 41.89 4.62
C LEU A 131 10.60 43.35 4.14
N HIS A 132 9.44 43.98 4.22
CA HIS A 132 9.22 45.39 3.86
C HIS A 132 9.56 45.72 2.38
N GLY A 133 9.13 44.84 1.48
CA GLY A 133 9.28 45.01 0.02
C GLY A 133 10.38 44.17 -0.61
N GLU A 134 11.20 43.49 0.19
CA GLU A 134 12.09 42.43 -0.28
C GLU A 134 11.51 41.07 0.08
N VAL A 135 11.48 40.16 -0.90
CA VAL A 135 10.91 38.83 -0.71
C VAL A 135 12.01 37.78 -0.73
N ASP A 136 12.20 37.14 0.41
CA ASP A 136 13.11 36.02 0.54
C ASP A 136 12.34 34.70 0.48
N SER A 137 12.92 33.71 -0.19
CA SER A 137 12.32 32.39 -0.33
C SER A 137 13.13 31.33 0.43
N TYR A 138 12.45 30.58 1.27
CA TYR A 138 13.01 29.51 2.10
C TYR A 138 12.35 28.19 1.77
N LYS A 139 13.10 27.09 1.89
CA LYS A 139 12.55 25.72 1.82
C LYS A 139 12.84 25.04 3.14
N LEU A 140 11.79 24.56 3.80
CA LEU A 140 11.87 23.84 5.06
C LEU A 140 11.33 22.42 4.89
N ASP A 141 11.98 21.47 5.55
CA ASP A 141 11.49 20.12 5.68
C ASP A 141 10.67 20.03 6.97
N LEU A 142 9.38 19.80 6.84
CA LEU A 142 8.42 19.72 7.95
C LEU A 142 7.78 18.33 8.00
N ASP A 143 7.36 17.91 9.18
CA ASP A 143 6.60 16.69 9.35
C ASP A 143 5.33 16.75 8.49
N ARG A 144 4.91 15.62 7.92
CA ARG A 144 3.78 15.56 6.99
C ARG A 144 2.44 15.91 7.62
N ASP A 145 2.35 15.75 8.94
CA ASP A 145 1.20 16.10 9.76
C ASP A 145 1.27 17.53 10.32
N PHE A 146 2.34 18.27 10.00
CA PHE A 146 2.47 19.66 10.43
C PHE A 146 1.37 20.52 9.79
N GLN A 147 0.60 21.19 10.64
CA GLN A 147 -0.46 22.08 10.23
C GLN A 147 -0.04 23.52 10.46
N ILE A 148 -0.32 24.35 9.48
CA ILE A 148 -0.11 25.80 9.55
C ILE A 148 -1.39 26.52 9.11
N SER A 149 -1.81 27.51 9.88
CA SER A 149 -2.97 28.32 9.60
C SER A 149 -2.56 29.77 9.32
N THR A 150 -3.43 30.53 8.68
CA THR A 150 -3.26 31.98 8.59
C THR A 150 -3.23 32.58 9.99
N GLU A 151 -2.45 33.63 10.19
CA GLU A 151 -2.18 34.29 11.46
C GLU A 151 -1.27 33.51 12.45
N ASP A 152 -0.84 32.29 12.09
CA ASP A 152 0.15 31.59 12.91
C ASP A 152 1.50 32.30 12.89
N ILE A 153 2.19 32.28 14.03
CA ILE A 153 3.54 32.83 14.15
C ILE A 153 4.53 31.67 13.99
N VAL A 154 5.33 31.73 12.95
CA VAL A 154 6.30 30.69 12.61
C VAL A 154 7.71 31.25 12.60
N LYS A 155 8.66 30.50 13.16
CA LYS A 155 10.07 30.83 13.04
C LYS A 155 10.67 30.17 11.82
N ILE A 156 11.16 30.99 10.89
CA ILE A 156 11.82 30.54 9.67
C ILE A 156 13.27 31.10 9.68
N ASP A 157 14.24 30.22 9.87
CA ASP A 157 15.65 30.60 10.05
C ASP A 157 15.81 31.60 11.22
N LYS A 158 16.28 32.80 10.96
CA LYS A 158 16.44 33.90 11.91
C LYS A 158 15.20 34.79 12.06
N HIS A 159 14.18 34.59 11.23
CA HIS A 159 13.00 35.43 11.16
C HIS A 159 11.82 34.82 11.92
N ILE A 160 11.07 35.64 12.63
CA ILE A 160 9.77 35.30 13.19
C ILE A 160 8.72 35.99 12.32
N VAL A 161 7.91 35.23 11.64
CA VAL A 161 6.95 35.71 10.65
C VAL A 161 5.53 35.29 10.98
N ARG A 162 4.56 36.10 10.57
CA ARG A 162 3.15 35.78 10.65
C ARG A 162 2.68 35.27 9.30
N THR A 163 1.98 34.14 9.28
CA THR A 163 1.41 33.61 8.05
C THR A 163 0.21 34.46 7.63
N VAL A 164 0.25 35.02 6.43
CA VAL A 164 -0.82 35.88 5.90
C VAL A 164 -1.66 35.19 4.84
N SER A 165 -1.08 34.34 4.03
CA SER A 165 -1.79 33.53 3.03
C SER A 165 -0.94 32.31 2.62
N TYR A 166 -1.59 31.29 2.11
CA TYR A 166 -0.95 30.17 1.44
C TYR A 166 -1.60 29.96 0.07
N THR A 167 -0.81 29.99 -0.99
CA THR A 167 -1.21 29.61 -2.34
C THR A 167 -0.66 28.24 -2.62
N HIS A 168 -1.51 27.21 -2.63
CA HIS A 168 -1.21 25.80 -2.87
C HIS A 168 -0.24 25.13 -1.89
N LEU A 169 -0.76 24.68 -0.78
CA LEU A 169 -0.24 23.49 -0.14
C LEU A 169 -0.72 22.30 -0.98
N THR A 170 0.07 21.87 -1.95
CA THR A 170 -0.03 20.52 -2.50
C THR A 170 0.63 19.55 -1.52
N LEU A 171 0.09 19.47 -0.32
CA LEU A 171 0.15 18.24 0.43
C LEU A 171 -0.67 17.24 -0.37
N PRO A 172 -0.21 16.02 -0.61
CA PRO A 172 -1.07 15.00 -1.16
C PRO A 172 -2.26 14.88 -0.22
N THR A 173 -3.41 15.33 -0.69
CA THR A 173 -4.67 15.22 0.03
C THR A 173 -4.96 13.75 0.17
N ILE A 174 -4.87 13.24 1.38
CA ILE A 174 -5.47 11.96 1.74
C ILE A 174 -6.97 12.23 1.72
N ALA A 175 -7.64 11.76 0.67
CA ALA A 175 -9.09 11.67 0.60
C ALA A 175 -9.48 10.22 0.81
#